data_d0ac01ed2f9f99fe38c53e8925e77731
#
_entry.id   d0ac01ed2f9f99fe38c53e8925e77731
#
_cell.length_a   1.000
_cell.length_b   1.000
_cell.length_c   1.000
_cell.angle_alpha   90.00
_cell.angle_beta   90.00
_cell.angle_gamma   90.00
#
_symmetry.space_group_name_H-M   'P 1'
#
loop_
_entity.id
_entity.type
_entity.pdbx_description
1 polymer ?
#
loop_
_entity_poly.entity_id
_entity_poly.type
_entity_poly.pdbx_seq_one_letter_code
_entity_poly.pdbx_strand_id
1 'polypeptide(L)'
;MVHRVIRGSIEYTSRQPERMDEVRGREWFTLTQQPDGIDVLLAHCEIDDAPKVTRDVCLAMHHADSSPIDCSVRLSVGGRFEGSGWMQFSEDHAECETLNQRDGRLSQRIDYQQRPGWLQSHPIVGDALLMRLYPLTRGPGLHALDAIYLTSPDHRGATGPEFFVTAFDLVYVGEEVLDVAAGRFEARHFQVTGTAGNLPEEHPPYDVWCTADDDYILLRASAGGYMQTHYELCELQIEETP
;
A
#
# COMPACT_ATOMS: atom_id res chain seq x y z
N MET A 1 -16.62 2.51 -18.99
CA MET A 1 -15.92 3.31 -17.96
C MET A 1 -15.12 4.37 -18.69
N VAL A 2 -14.95 5.56 -18.14
CA VAL A 2 -14.12 6.64 -18.72
C VAL A 2 -12.68 6.38 -18.34
N HIS A 3 -11.73 6.69 -19.22
CA HIS A 3 -10.31 6.66 -18.85
C HIS A 3 -10.03 7.80 -17.87
N ARG A 4 -9.48 7.45 -16.70
CA ARG A 4 -9.22 8.41 -15.62
C ARG A 4 -7.82 8.23 -15.09
N VAL A 5 -7.13 9.33 -14.83
CA VAL A 5 -5.76 9.33 -14.32
C VAL A 5 -5.70 10.21 -13.06
N ILE A 6 -5.32 9.60 -11.96
CA ILE A 6 -5.16 10.24 -10.66
C ILE A 6 -3.66 10.27 -10.31
N ARG A 7 -3.09 11.44 -10.07
CA ARG A 7 -1.69 11.62 -9.70
C ARG A 7 -1.61 12.34 -8.36
N GLY A 8 -0.66 11.95 -7.54
CA GLY A 8 -0.43 12.61 -6.27
C GLY A 8 0.97 12.42 -5.75
N SER A 9 1.27 13.19 -4.69
CA SER A 9 2.48 13.05 -3.90
C SER A 9 2.16 12.99 -2.41
N ILE A 10 2.92 12.17 -1.68
CA ILE A 10 2.79 11.94 -0.24
C ILE A 10 4.12 12.27 0.42
N GLU A 11 4.11 13.03 1.49
CA GLU A 11 5.28 13.29 2.32
C GLU A 11 5.24 12.44 3.59
N TYR A 12 6.39 11.93 4.00
CA TYR A 12 6.60 11.16 5.22
C TYR A 12 7.33 12.04 6.24
N THR A 13 6.74 12.24 7.42
CA THR A 13 7.33 13.05 8.47
C THR A 13 7.45 12.27 9.78
N SER A 14 8.43 12.65 10.60
CA SER A 14 8.63 12.09 11.92
C SER A 14 7.65 12.68 12.93
N ARG A 15 7.17 11.85 13.86
CA ARG A 15 6.48 12.27 15.07
C ARG A 15 7.28 11.95 16.34
N GLN A 16 8.55 11.55 16.16
CA GLN A 16 9.49 11.39 17.28
C GLN A 16 9.81 12.77 17.88
N PRO A 17 9.79 12.94 19.21
CA PRO A 17 9.97 14.26 19.85
C PRO A 17 11.26 14.98 19.43
N GLU A 18 12.35 14.21 19.26
CA GLU A 18 13.67 14.72 18.87
C GLU A 18 13.79 15.08 17.37
N ARG A 19 12.83 14.63 16.58
CA ARG A 19 12.82 14.79 15.11
C ARG A 19 11.42 15.24 14.61
N MET A 20 10.68 15.95 15.44
CA MET A 20 9.30 16.36 15.12
C MET A 20 9.24 17.10 13.78
N ASP A 21 8.33 16.64 12.91
CA ASP A 21 8.08 17.18 11.58
C ASP A 21 9.28 17.11 10.60
N GLU A 22 10.36 16.41 10.97
CA GLU A 22 11.45 16.16 10.02
C GLU A 22 10.95 15.27 8.88
N VAL A 23 11.24 15.67 7.63
CA VAL A 23 10.92 14.86 6.45
C VAL A 23 11.77 13.59 6.45
N ARG A 24 11.12 12.45 6.32
CA ARG A 24 11.71 11.10 6.36
C ARG A 24 11.64 10.37 5.03
N GLY A 25 10.91 10.92 4.07
CA GLY A 25 10.71 10.30 2.77
C GLY A 25 9.55 10.93 2.01
N ARG A 26 9.29 10.35 0.87
CA ARG A 26 8.25 10.84 -0.05
C ARG A 26 7.82 9.74 -1.01
N GLU A 27 6.64 9.94 -1.58
CA GLU A 27 6.09 9.05 -2.59
C GLU A 27 5.40 9.86 -3.67
N TRP A 28 5.54 9.42 -4.91
CA TRP A 28 4.75 9.89 -6.05
C TRP A 28 4.00 8.71 -6.64
N PHE A 29 2.75 8.92 -6.99
CA PHE A 29 1.94 7.88 -7.58
C PHE A 29 1.12 8.36 -8.78
N THR A 30 0.78 7.42 -9.63
CA THR A 30 -0.23 7.54 -10.68
C THR A 30 -1.13 6.32 -10.63
N LEU A 31 -2.42 6.52 -10.40
CA LEU A 31 -3.45 5.50 -10.52
C LEU A 31 -4.23 5.76 -11.83
N THR A 32 -4.16 4.82 -12.75
CA THR A 32 -4.88 4.86 -14.03
C THR A 32 -6.04 3.89 -13.98
N GLN A 33 -7.26 4.39 -14.09
CA GLN A 33 -8.47 3.61 -14.19
C GLN A 33 -8.82 3.47 -15.69
N GLN A 34 -8.75 2.24 -16.22
CA GLN A 34 -8.91 1.98 -17.63
C GLN A 34 -10.35 1.60 -17.97
N PRO A 35 -10.84 1.86 -19.22
CA PRO A 35 -12.20 1.55 -19.63
C PRO A 35 -12.56 0.07 -19.58
N ASP A 36 -11.58 -0.83 -19.64
CA ASP A 36 -11.73 -2.28 -19.56
C ASP A 36 -11.93 -2.81 -18.13
N GLY A 37 -11.91 -1.92 -17.12
CA GLY A 37 -12.11 -2.29 -15.73
C GLY A 37 -10.81 -2.71 -15.01
N ILE A 38 -9.66 -2.33 -15.56
CA ILE A 38 -8.34 -2.55 -14.91
C ILE A 38 -7.83 -1.23 -14.37
N ASP A 39 -7.42 -1.23 -13.11
CA ASP A 39 -6.68 -0.15 -12.47
C ASP A 39 -5.19 -0.48 -12.48
N VAL A 40 -4.35 0.50 -12.83
CA VAL A 40 -2.89 0.37 -12.78
C VAL A 40 -2.32 1.43 -11.87
N LEU A 41 -1.69 1.00 -10.78
CA LEU A 41 -0.95 1.85 -9.86
C LEU A 41 0.54 1.83 -10.20
N LEU A 42 1.10 3.00 -10.50
CA LEU A 42 2.54 3.25 -10.55
C LEU A 42 2.90 4.07 -9.31
N ALA A 43 3.89 3.62 -8.55
CA ALA A 43 4.38 4.35 -7.39
C ALA A 43 5.91 4.33 -7.31
N HIS A 44 6.48 5.47 -6.93
CA HIS A 44 7.89 5.64 -6.62
C HIS A 44 8.01 6.14 -5.18
N CYS A 45 8.68 5.37 -4.32
CA CYS A 45 8.82 5.67 -2.90
C CYS A 45 10.30 5.86 -2.54
N GLU A 46 10.59 6.87 -1.74
CA GLU A 46 11.90 7.13 -1.16
C GLU A 46 11.76 7.23 0.36
N ILE A 47 12.50 6.40 1.10
CA ILE A 47 12.63 6.48 2.57
C ILE A 47 14.06 6.95 2.87
N ASP A 48 14.19 8.13 3.46
CA ASP A 48 15.48 8.77 3.75
C ASP A 48 16.16 8.20 5.00
N ASP A 49 15.37 7.66 5.94
CA ASP A 49 15.89 6.98 7.13
C ASP A 49 16.59 5.68 6.79
N ALA A 50 17.60 5.34 7.62
CA ALA A 50 18.28 4.07 7.48
C ALA A 50 17.30 2.89 7.56
N PRO A 51 17.41 1.90 6.65
CA PRO A 51 18.53 1.66 5.71
C PRO A 51 18.46 2.42 4.38
N LYS A 52 17.60 3.43 4.22
CA LYS A 52 17.31 4.19 2.98
C LYS A 52 16.78 3.28 1.87
N VAL A 53 15.50 3.38 1.62
CA VAL A 53 14.81 2.51 0.65
C VAL A 53 14.34 3.37 -0.52
N THR A 54 14.62 2.91 -1.74
CA THR A 54 13.98 3.42 -2.96
C THR A 54 13.25 2.26 -3.60
N ARG A 55 11.96 2.43 -3.87
CA ARG A 55 11.10 1.39 -4.43
C ARG A 55 10.27 1.93 -5.58
N ASP A 56 10.29 1.20 -6.69
CA ASP A 56 9.41 1.41 -7.83
C ASP A 56 8.43 0.23 -7.90
N VAL A 57 7.15 0.54 -8.04
CA VAL A 57 6.07 -0.46 -8.13
C VAL A 57 5.17 -0.15 -9.32
N CYS A 58 4.81 -1.21 -10.05
CA CYS A 58 3.70 -1.20 -10.99
C CYS A 58 2.75 -2.35 -10.60
N LEU A 59 1.54 -2.04 -10.17
CA LEU A 59 0.52 -3.00 -9.75
C LEU A 59 -0.73 -2.82 -10.61
N ALA A 60 -1.11 -3.88 -11.33
CA ALA A 60 -2.39 -3.98 -12.04
C ALA A 60 -3.40 -4.75 -11.18
N MET A 61 -4.66 -4.27 -11.12
CA MET A 61 -5.73 -4.85 -10.34
C MET A 61 -7.08 -4.69 -11.02
N HIS A 62 -8.04 -5.53 -10.69
CA HIS A 62 -9.41 -5.35 -11.13
C HIS A 62 -10.07 -4.18 -10.39
N HIS A 63 -10.69 -3.27 -11.13
CA HIS A 63 -11.38 -2.11 -10.55
C HIS A 63 -12.52 -2.52 -9.60
N ALA A 64 -13.24 -3.60 -9.94
CA ALA A 64 -14.46 -3.99 -9.24
C ALA A 64 -14.23 -4.49 -7.79
N ASP A 65 -13.11 -5.17 -7.52
CA ASP A 65 -12.85 -5.84 -6.25
C ASP A 65 -11.41 -5.70 -5.75
N SER A 66 -10.59 -4.91 -6.46
CA SER A 66 -9.17 -4.67 -6.17
C SER A 66 -8.29 -5.93 -6.20
N SER A 67 -8.82 -7.07 -6.67
CA SER A 67 -8.03 -8.30 -6.77
C SER A 67 -6.85 -8.10 -7.72
N PRO A 68 -5.62 -8.49 -7.31
CA PRO A 68 -4.42 -8.21 -8.10
C PRO A 68 -4.37 -9.06 -9.38
N ILE A 69 -3.83 -8.49 -10.45
CA ILE A 69 -3.57 -9.16 -11.73
C ILE A 69 -2.09 -9.47 -11.83
N ASP A 70 -1.26 -8.45 -11.76
CA ASP A 70 0.20 -8.59 -11.72
C ASP A 70 0.84 -7.43 -10.96
N CYS A 71 2.09 -7.62 -10.56
CA CYS A 71 2.88 -6.59 -9.91
C CYS A 71 4.35 -6.74 -10.29
N SER A 72 5.01 -5.65 -10.62
CA SER A 72 6.46 -5.59 -10.71
C SER A 72 7.03 -4.63 -9.66
N VAL A 73 8.13 -5.05 -9.04
CA VAL A 73 8.84 -4.29 -8.00
C VAL A 73 10.31 -4.20 -8.34
N ARG A 74 10.89 -3.00 -8.20
CA ARG A 74 12.32 -2.78 -8.16
C ARG A 74 12.69 -2.10 -6.85
N LEU A 75 13.69 -2.67 -6.16
CA LEU A 75 14.10 -2.28 -4.83
C LEU A 75 15.59 -1.93 -4.81
N SER A 76 15.91 -0.81 -4.19
CA SER A 76 17.27 -0.42 -3.80
C SER A 76 17.32 -0.08 -2.32
N VAL A 77 18.37 -0.54 -1.64
CA VAL A 77 18.59 -0.30 -0.21
C VAL A 77 20.00 0.26 -0.01
N GLY A 78 20.12 1.38 0.73
CA GLY A 78 21.39 2.05 0.92
C GLY A 78 22.01 2.54 -0.40
N GLY A 79 21.19 2.87 -1.39
CA GLY A 79 21.66 3.29 -2.73
C GLY A 79 22.19 2.15 -3.60
N ARG A 80 21.94 0.89 -3.23
CA ARG A 80 22.37 -0.29 -4.00
C ARG A 80 21.17 -1.12 -4.40
N PHE A 81 21.25 -1.76 -5.54
CA PHE A 81 20.24 -2.75 -5.97
C PHE A 81 20.11 -3.83 -4.91
N GLU A 82 18.89 -4.07 -4.45
CA GLU A 82 18.54 -5.12 -3.49
C GLU A 82 17.79 -6.25 -4.17
N GLY A 83 16.78 -5.92 -4.98
CA GLY A 83 16.01 -6.91 -5.68
C GLY A 83 15.09 -6.33 -6.76
N SER A 84 14.66 -7.20 -7.66
CA SER A 84 13.63 -6.91 -8.65
C SER A 84 12.86 -8.17 -8.95
N GLY A 85 11.55 -8.08 -9.01
CA GLY A 85 10.69 -9.24 -9.25
C GLY A 85 9.40 -8.87 -9.92
N TRP A 86 8.76 -9.91 -10.41
CA TRP A 86 7.46 -9.86 -11.03
C TRP A 86 6.55 -10.92 -10.41
N MET A 87 5.31 -10.58 -10.19
CA MET A 87 4.28 -11.38 -9.55
C MET A 87 3.06 -11.43 -10.45
N GLN A 88 2.45 -12.60 -10.58
CA GLN A 88 1.22 -12.81 -11.35
C GLN A 88 0.19 -13.57 -10.52
N PHE A 89 -1.07 -13.23 -10.71
CA PHE A 89 -2.21 -13.84 -10.05
C PHE A 89 -3.14 -14.46 -11.09
N SER A 90 -3.18 -15.79 -11.14
CA SER A 90 -4.06 -16.58 -11.99
C SER A 90 -5.40 -16.85 -11.28
N GLU A 91 -6.20 -17.79 -11.77
CA GLU A 91 -7.48 -18.16 -11.13
C GLU A 91 -7.28 -18.94 -9.81
N ASP A 92 -6.24 -19.77 -9.74
CA ASP A 92 -6.02 -20.76 -8.67
C ASP A 92 -4.65 -20.67 -7.99
N HIS A 93 -3.77 -19.77 -8.47
CA HIS A 93 -2.43 -19.62 -7.91
C HIS A 93 -1.82 -18.25 -8.17
N ALA A 94 -0.84 -17.88 -7.34
CA ALA A 94 0.06 -16.76 -7.56
C ALA A 94 1.48 -17.27 -7.79
N GLU A 95 2.22 -16.60 -8.69
CA GLU A 95 3.62 -16.88 -9.01
C GLU A 95 4.46 -15.62 -8.79
N CYS A 96 5.69 -15.80 -8.29
CA CYS A 96 6.67 -14.74 -8.13
C CYS A 96 8.02 -15.20 -8.69
N GLU A 97 8.59 -14.42 -9.58
CA GLU A 97 9.95 -14.58 -10.11
C GLU A 97 10.79 -13.37 -9.71
N THR A 98 11.82 -13.59 -8.93
CA THR A 98 12.65 -12.54 -8.34
C THR A 98 14.14 -12.81 -8.54
N LEU A 99 14.91 -11.75 -8.69
CA LEU A 99 16.35 -11.70 -8.46
C LEU A 99 16.63 -10.73 -7.31
N ASN A 100 17.16 -11.23 -6.19
CA ASN A 100 17.55 -10.41 -5.05
C ASN A 100 18.98 -10.71 -4.59
N GLN A 101 19.54 -9.82 -3.75
CA GLN A 101 20.92 -9.95 -3.29
C GLN A 101 21.10 -11.09 -2.27
N ARG A 102 20.07 -11.41 -1.49
CA ARG A 102 20.12 -12.44 -0.43
C ARG A 102 20.12 -13.85 -1.01
N ASP A 103 19.17 -14.12 -1.92
CA ASP A 103 18.84 -15.49 -2.37
C ASP A 103 19.25 -15.75 -3.82
N GLY A 104 19.66 -14.71 -4.57
CA GLY A 104 19.85 -14.79 -5.99
C GLY A 104 18.50 -14.88 -6.73
N ARG A 105 18.35 -15.85 -7.59
CA ARG A 105 17.08 -16.10 -8.28
C ARG A 105 16.14 -16.92 -7.39
N LEU A 106 14.95 -16.40 -7.15
CA LEU A 106 13.88 -17.02 -6.37
C LEU A 106 12.63 -17.17 -7.22
N SER A 107 12.04 -18.38 -7.22
CA SER A 107 10.73 -18.68 -7.80
C SER A 107 9.82 -19.17 -6.70
N GLN A 108 8.64 -18.56 -6.56
CA GLN A 108 7.61 -18.97 -5.61
C GLN A 108 6.30 -19.22 -6.35
N ARG A 109 5.56 -20.24 -5.89
CA ARG A 109 4.18 -20.51 -6.31
C ARG A 109 3.34 -20.79 -5.07
N ILE A 110 2.19 -20.13 -4.99
CA ILE A 110 1.22 -20.30 -3.90
C ILE A 110 -0.12 -20.63 -4.54
N ASP A 111 -0.60 -21.84 -4.31
CA ASP A 111 -1.95 -22.24 -4.74
C ASP A 111 -2.98 -21.76 -3.72
N TYR A 112 -4.16 -21.32 -4.18
CA TYR A 112 -5.25 -20.85 -3.33
C TYR A 112 -6.61 -21.34 -3.84
N GLN A 113 -7.57 -21.40 -2.92
CA GLN A 113 -8.96 -21.76 -3.24
C GLN A 113 -9.80 -20.53 -3.60
N GLN A 114 -9.41 -19.36 -3.09
CA GLN A 114 -10.03 -18.08 -3.36
C GLN A 114 -8.93 -17.08 -3.72
N ARG A 115 -9.14 -16.38 -4.84
CA ARG A 115 -8.21 -15.34 -5.30
C ARG A 115 -7.99 -14.27 -4.23
N PRO A 116 -6.75 -13.83 -3.96
CA PRO A 116 -6.48 -12.74 -3.03
C PRO A 116 -7.23 -11.47 -3.41
N GLY A 117 -7.84 -10.82 -2.42
CA GLY A 117 -8.51 -9.53 -2.63
C GLY A 117 -7.53 -8.36 -2.76
N TRP A 118 -6.27 -8.53 -2.35
CA TRP A 118 -5.25 -7.47 -2.38
C TRP A 118 -3.82 -8.01 -2.37
N LEU A 119 -2.92 -7.25 -3.01
CA LEU A 119 -1.47 -7.38 -2.86
C LEU A 119 -0.92 -6.08 -2.27
N GLN A 120 -0.39 -6.14 -1.06
CA GLN A 120 0.28 -5.01 -0.44
C GLN A 120 1.73 -4.91 -0.92
N SER A 121 2.02 -3.89 -1.73
CA SER A 121 3.31 -3.70 -2.39
C SER A 121 4.21 -2.66 -1.71
N HIS A 122 3.81 -2.16 -0.53
CA HIS A 122 4.44 -1.17 0.35
C HIS A 122 4.34 0.32 -0.02
N PRO A 123 4.02 0.80 -1.22
CA PRO A 123 3.63 2.19 -1.37
C PRO A 123 2.48 2.55 -0.44
N ILE A 124 2.58 3.69 0.23
CA ILE A 124 1.60 4.16 1.22
C ILE A 124 0.23 4.45 0.58
N VAL A 125 0.21 4.89 -0.68
CA VAL A 125 -1.04 5.02 -1.44
C VAL A 125 -1.81 3.68 -1.52
N GLY A 126 -1.11 2.55 -1.57
CA GLY A 126 -1.69 1.21 -1.57
C GLY A 126 -2.37 0.85 -0.26
N ASP A 127 -1.94 1.42 0.88
CA ASP A 127 -2.57 1.19 2.17
C ASP A 127 -4.02 1.70 2.19
N ALA A 128 -4.28 2.81 1.50
CA ALA A 128 -5.64 3.33 1.38
C ALA A 128 -6.50 2.48 0.43
N LEU A 129 -5.94 1.98 -0.68
CA LEU A 129 -6.65 1.10 -1.61
C LEU A 129 -7.02 -0.25 -0.96
N LEU A 130 -6.22 -0.74 -0.03
CA LEU A 130 -6.52 -1.92 0.79
C LEU A 130 -7.85 -1.76 1.55
N MET A 131 -8.21 -0.53 1.97
CA MET A 131 -9.45 -0.26 2.73
C MET A 131 -10.72 -0.60 1.95
N ARG A 132 -10.65 -0.76 0.62
CA ARG A 132 -11.74 -1.26 -0.23
C ARG A 132 -12.22 -2.66 0.18
N LEU A 133 -11.37 -3.45 0.85
CA LEU A 133 -11.74 -4.78 1.36
C LEU A 133 -12.71 -4.72 2.55
N TYR A 134 -12.87 -3.55 3.20
CA TYR A 134 -13.82 -3.42 4.29
C TYR A 134 -15.26 -3.33 3.76
N PRO A 135 -16.21 -4.16 4.22
CA PRO A 135 -17.60 -4.12 3.80
C PRO A 135 -18.35 -2.95 4.48
N LEU A 136 -18.29 -1.75 3.90
CA LEU A 136 -18.87 -0.51 4.48
C LEU A 136 -20.35 -0.63 4.88
N THR A 137 -21.11 -1.53 4.23
CA THR A 137 -22.52 -1.78 4.58
C THR A 137 -22.72 -2.30 5.99
N ARG A 138 -21.68 -2.79 6.67
CA ARG A 138 -21.72 -3.23 8.07
C ARG A 138 -21.64 -2.05 9.06
N GLY A 139 -21.31 -0.85 8.59
CA GLY A 139 -21.02 0.28 9.45
C GLY A 139 -19.68 0.14 10.20
N PRO A 140 -19.37 1.04 11.15
CA PRO A 140 -18.13 0.99 11.94
C PRO A 140 -17.95 -0.33 12.70
N GLY A 141 -16.72 -0.81 12.76
CA GLY A 141 -16.37 -2.06 13.44
C GLY A 141 -15.16 -2.78 12.86
N LEU A 142 -14.92 -3.99 13.33
CA LEU A 142 -13.78 -4.82 12.95
C LEU A 142 -14.14 -5.79 11.82
N HIS A 143 -13.22 -5.98 10.88
CA HIS A 143 -13.25 -6.98 9.82
C HIS A 143 -11.88 -7.66 9.71
N ALA A 144 -11.84 -8.97 9.99
CA ALA A 144 -10.63 -9.77 9.86
C ALA A 144 -10.31 -10.05 8.39
N LEU A 145 -9.04 -9.96 8.03
CA LEU A 145 -8.49 -10.31 6.73
C LEU A 145 -7.54 -11.52 6.92
N ASP A 146 -7.98 -12.69 6.47
CA ASP A 146 -7.29 -13.96 6.76
C ASP A 146 -6.07 -14.23 5.86
N ALA A 147 -6.01 -13.61 4.68
CA ALA A 147 -4.91 -13.81 3.73
C ALA A 147 -4.63 -12.53 2.93
N ILE A 148 -3.63 -11.78 3.37
CA ILE A 148 -3.09 -10.64 2.67
C ILE A 148 -1.69 -10.99 2.15
N TYR A 149 -1.50 -10.80 0.86
CA TYR A 149 -0.23 -10.99 0.19
C TYR A 149 0.59 -9.71 0.28
N LEU A 150 1.84 -9.82 0.72
CA LEU A 150 2.81 -8.74 0.73
C LEU A 150 3.97 -9.06 -0.21
N THR A 151 4.65 -8.03 -0.70
CA THR A 151 5.87 -8.17 -1.51
C THR A 151 7.14 -8.21 -0.66
N SER A 152 7.02 -8.12 0.66
CA SER A 152 8.11 -8.24 1.65
C SER A 152 7.52 -8.42 3.05
N PRO A 153 8.15 -9.20 3.93
CA PRO A 153 7.79 -9.27 5.36
C PRO A 153 8.28 -8.07 6.17
N ASP A 154 9.19 -7.27 5.64
CA ASP A 154 9.75 -6.09 6.30
C ASP A 154 8.78 -4.90 6.15
N HIS A 155 8.42 -4.23 7.24
CA HIS A 155 7.46 -3.13 7.24
C HIS A 155 7.90 -1.90 6.43
N ARG A 156 9.21 -1.73 6.19
CA ARG A 156 9.76 -0.69 5.29
C ARG A 156 9.85 -1.18 3.84
N GLY A 157 9.54 -2.46 3.62
CA GLY A 157 9.77 -3.11 2.33
C GLY A 157 11.23 -3.12 1.90
N ALA A 158 12.18 -3.23 2.85
CA ALA A 158 13.62 -3.19 2.58
C ALA A 158 14.20 -4.55 2.18
N THR A 159 13.36 -5.56 1.96
CA THR A 159 13.75 -6.91 1.53
C THR A 159 12.91 -7.40 0.34
N GLY A 160 13.34 -8.45 -0.32
CA GLY A 160 12.61 -9.06 -1.42
C GLY A 160 12.91 -8.43 -2.80
N PRO A 161 11.92 -8.29 -3.71
CA PRO A 161 10.52 -8.70 -3.52
C PRO A 161 10.35 -10.22 -3.45
N GLU A 162 9.40 -10.65 -2.62
CA GLU A 162 9.02 -12.06 -2.44
C GLU A 162 7.60 -12.14 -1.89
N PHE A 163 6.86 -13.21 -2.14
CA PHE A 163 5.58 -13.39 -1.48
C PHE A 163 5.75 -13.70 -0.01
N PHE A 164 5.04 -12.94 0.80
CA PHE A 164 4.80 -13.19 2.20
C PHE A 164 3.29 -13.09 2.46
N VAL A 165 2.68 -14.14 2.99
CA VAL A 165 1.24 -14.16 3.30
C VAL A 165 1.05 -13.95 4.79
N THR A 166 0.16 -13.04 5.14
CA THR A 166 -0.13 -12.67 6.53
C THR A 166 -1.64 -12.48 6.73
N ALA A 167 -2.04 -12.24 7.97
CA ALA A 167 -3.39 -11.87 8.36
C ALA A 167 -3.34 -10.63 9.27
N PHE A 168 -4.36 -9.80 9.21
CA PHE A 168 -4.56 -8.67 10.14
C PHE A 168 -6.02 -8.20 10.10
N ASP A 169 -6.36 -7.27 10.96
CA ASP A 169 -7.70 -6.75 11.09
C ASP A 169 -7.80 -5.33 10.53
N LEU A 170 -8.89 -5.03 9.84
CA LEU A 170 -9.31 -3.67 9.52
C LEU A 170 -10.40 -3.24 10.49
N VAL A 171 -10.24 -2.07 11.09
CA VAL A 171 -11.29 -1.41 11.88
C VAL A 171 -11.75 -0.18 11.12
N TYR A 172 -13.01 -0.15 10.70
CA TYR A 172 -13.61 1.07 10.20
C TYR A 172 -14.10 1.90 11.38
N VAL A 173 -13.57 3.12 11.50
CA VAL A 173 -13.88 4.04 12.62
C VAL A 173 -15.08 4.92 12.28
N GLY A 174 -15.15 5.43 11.04
CA GLY A 174 -16.22 6.32 10.59
C GLY A 174 -15.77 7.29 9.51
N GLU A 175 -16.58 8.31 9.28
CA GLU A 175 -16.30 9.39 8.32
C GLU A 175 -16.10 10.71 9.07
N GLU A 176 -15.20 11.54 8.54
CA GLU A 176 -14.92 12.88 9.04
C GLU A 176 -14.45 13.79 7.91
N VAL A 177 -14.40 15.09 8.16
CA VAL A 177 -13.79 16.04 7.24
C VAL A 177 -12.34 16.25 7.64
N LEU A 178 -11.43 16.08 6.69
CA LEU A 178 -10.00 16.17 6.92
C LEU A 178 -9.37 17.27 6.06
N ASP A 179 -8.55 18.12 6.70
CA ASP A 179 -7.70 19.09 6.03
C ASP A 179 -6.30 18.50 5.92
N VAL A 180 -5.75 18.44 4.69
CA VAL A 180 -4.38 18.03 4.35
C VAL A 180 -3.76 19.04 3.39
N ALA A 181 -2.45 18.95 3.11
CA ALA A 181 -1.79 19.91 2.24
C ALA A 181 -2.41 19.98 0.84
N ALA A 182 -2.91 18.85 0.31
CA ALA A 182 -3.59 18.79 -0.99
C ALA A 182 -5.00 19.43 -1.01
N GLY A 183 -5.60 19.74 0.17
CA GLY A 183 -6.93 20.34 0.25
C GLY A 183 -7.78 19.81 1.40
N ARG A 184 -9.11 20.02 1.28
CA ARG A 184 -10.11 19.60 2.27
C ARG A 184 -11.00 18.53 1.64
N PHE A 185 -11.16 17.40 2.35
CA PHE A 185 -11.83 16.21 1.85
C PHE A 185 -12.80 15.63 2.88
N GLU A 186 -13.88 15.02 2.40
CA GLU A 186 -14.61 14.01 3.15
C GLU A 186 -13.75 12.74 3.19
N ALA A 187 -13.50 12.21 4.37
CA ALA A 187 -12.57 11.14 4.62
C ALA A 187 -13.22 9.96 5.35
N ARG A 188 -12.83 8.74 4.99
CA ARG A 188 -13.06 7.53 5.78
C ARG A 188 -11.83 7.23 6.61
N HIS A 189 -12.02 7.01 7.89
CA HIS A 189 -10.99 6.63 8.84
C HIS A 189 -11.03 5.13 9.11
N PHE A 190 -9.89 4.48 8.90
CA PHE A 190 -9.66 3.07 9.21
C PHE A 190 -8.45 2.90 10.12
N GLN A 191 -8.37 1.74 10.77
CA GLN A 191 -7.20 1.35 11.54
C GLN A 191 -6.82 -0.09 11.17
N VAL A 192 -5.53 -0.34 10.93
CA VAL A 192 -4.95 -1.69 10.77
C VAL A 192 -4.43 -2.14 12.12
N THR A 193 -4.86 -3.32 12.55
CA THR A 193 -4.50 -3.93 13.84
C THR A 193 -4.29 -5.44 13.69
N GLY A 194 -4.04 -6.16 14.78
CA GLY A 194 -3.97 -7.62 14.75
C GLY A 194 -2.73 -8.18 14.05
N THR A 195 -1.63 -7.43 13.99
CA THR A 195 -0.39 -7.86 13.34
C THR A 195 0.52 -8.70 14.25
N ALA A 196 0.21 -8.78 15.54
CA ALA A 196 1.00 -9.51 16.53
C ALA A 196 1.10 -11.01 16.17
N GLY A 197 2.33 -11.51 16.02
CA GLY A 197 2.60 -12.89 15.64
C GLY A 197 2.37 -13.21 14.15
N ASN A 198 1.86 -12.27 13.36
CA ASN A 198 1.58 -12.43 11.94
C ASN A 198 2.64 -11.78 11.05
N LEU A 199 3.46 -10.90 11.60
CA LEU A 199 4.62 -10.29 10.95
C LEU A 199 5.89 -10.61 11.75
N PRO A 200 7.08 -10.64 11.13
CA PRO A 200 8.36 -10.82 11.82
C PRO A 200 8.61 -9.78 12.93
N GLU A 201 8.13 -8.56 12.71
CA GLU A 201 8.06 -7.49 13.70
C GLU A 201 6.63 -6.99 13.78
N GLU A 202 6.06 -6.93 14.98
CA GLU A 202 4.71 -6.43 15.18
C GLU A 202 4.60 -4.97 14.73
N HIS A 203 3.68 -4.71 13.80
CA HIS A 203 3.37 -3.35 13.40
C HIS A 203 2.47 -2.68 14.46
N PRO A 204 2.84 -1.49 14.98
CA PRO A 204 1.94 -0.77 15.89
C PRO A 204 0.63 -0.42 15.19
N PRO A 205 -0.44 -0.12 15.94
CA PRO A 205 -1.69 0.33 15.34
C PRO A 205 -1.45 1.45 14.32
N TYR A 206 -2.05 1.29 13.15
CA TYR A 206 -1.81 2.13 12.00
C TYR A 206 -3.13 2.72 11.52
N ASP A 207 -3.25 4.03 11.66
CA ASP A 207 -4.42 4.78 11.23
C ASP A 207 -4.27 5.23 9.78
N VAL A 208 -5.33 5.06 8.99
CA VAL A 208 -5.39 5.40 7.56
C VAL A 208 -6.65 6.19 7.28
N TRP A 209 -6.50 7.35 6.67
CA TRP A 209 -7.60 8.17 6.14
C TRP A 209 -7.52 8.19 4.61
N CYS A 210 -8.60 7.83 3.97
CA CYS A 210 -8.74 7.91 2.52
C CYS A 210 -9.96 8.74 2.13
N THR A 211 -10.06 9.15 0.87
CA THR A 211 -11.24 9.84 0.36
C THR A 211 -12.51 9.00 0.59
N ALA A 212 -13.63 9.66 0.89
CA ALA A 212 -14.92 9.01 1.16
C ALA A 212 -15.72 8.69 -0.13
N ASP A 213 -15.02 8.59 -1.24
CA ASP A 213 -15.54 8.16 -2.55
C ASP A 213 -15.09 6.73 -2.89
N ASP A 214 -15.28 6.31 -4.15
CA ASP A 214 -14.89 4.98 -4.63
C ASP A 214 -13.39 4.90 -5.02
N ASP A 215 -12.67 6.02 -5.03
CA ASP A 215 -11.25 6.05 -5.37
C ASP A 215 -10.36 5.60 -4.23
N TYR A 216 -10.76 5.83 -2.97
CA TYR A 216 -9.96 5.50 -1.77
C TYR A 216 -8.54 6.07 -1.83
N ILE A 217 -8.38 7.32 -2.27
CA ILE A 217 -7.06 7.96 -2.33
C ILE A 217 -6.60 8.28 -0.91
N LEU A 218 -5.36 7.94 -0.59
CA LEU A 218 -4.76 8.27 0.70
C LEU A 218 -4.78 9.78 0.92
N LEU A 219 -5.32 10.20 2.07
CA LEU A 219 -5.25 11.58 2.55
C LEU A 219 -4.21 11.72 3.65
N ARG A 220 -4.23 10.79 4.59
CA ARG A 220 -3.33 10.75 5.75
C ARG A 220 -3.15 9.33 6.24
N ALA A 221 -1.97 9.03 6.78
CA ALA A 221 -1.80 7.84 7.60
C ALA A 221 -0.86 8.13 8.78
N SER A 222 -0.94 7.34 9.85
CA SER A 222 -0.15 7.56 11.06
C SER A 222 0.14 6.24 11.76
N ALA A 223 1.42 5.94 11.95
CA ALA A 223 1.87 4.83 12.77
C ALA A 223 2.39 5.35 14.10
N GLY A 224 1.88 4.79 15.19
CA GLY A 224 2.30 5.10 16.55
C GLY A 224 3.49 4.26 17.02
N GLY A 225 3.54 4.00 18.36
CA GLY A 225 4.53 3.12 18.98
C GLY A 225 5.97 3.52 18.69
N TYR A 226 6.79 2.57 18.26
CA TYR A 226 8.20 2.78 17.92
C TYR A 226 8.41 3.47 16.56
N MET A 227 7.42 3.42 15.65
CA MET A 227 7.54 4.00 14.32
C MET A 227 7.38 5.51 14.32
N GLN A 228 6.40 6.04 15.03
CA GLN A 228 6.08 7.47 15.16
C GLN A 228 6.23 8.23 13.83
N THR A 229 5.55 7.72 12.80
CA THR A 229 5.60 8.27 11.43
C THR A 229 4.23 8.78 11.03
N HIS A 230 4.21 9.86 10.30
CA HIS A 230 3.05 10.48 9.71
C HIS A 230 3.23 10.59 8.21
N TYR A 231 2.17 10.35 7.46
CA TYR A 231 2.11 10.41 6.00
C TYR A 231 0.96 11.32 5.62
N GLU A 232 1.19 12.26 4.71
CA GLU A 232 0.16 13.20 4.29
C GLU A 232 0.21 13.43 2.78
N LEU A 233 -0.98 13.45 2.14
CA LEU A 233 -1.15 13.82 0.75
C LEU A 233 -0.84 15.31 0.57
N CYS A 234 0.17 15.61 -0.27
CA CYS A 234 0.61 16.98 -0.53
C CYS A 234 0.04 17.55 -1.82
N GLU A 235 -0.12 16.72 -2.85
CA GLU A 235 -0.65 17.11 -4.14
C GLU A 235 -1.61 16.06 -4.68
N LEU A 236 -2.67 16.51 -5.36
CA LEU A 236 -3.63 15.65 -6.05
C LEU A 236 -4.08 16.29 -7.35
N GLN A 237 -3.99 15.54 -8.45
CA GLN A 237 -4.50 15.91 -9.76
C GLN A 237 -5.34 14.78 -10.33
N ILE A 238 -6.52 15.09 -10.83
CA ILE A 238 -7.44 14.12 -11.44
C ILE A 238 -7.75 14.60 -12.86
N GLU A 239 -7.49 13.74 -13.84
CA GLU A 239 -7.78 13.98 -15.25
C GLU A 239 -8.71 12.90 -15.76
N GLU A 240 -9.77 13.31 -16.47
CA GLU A 240 -10.72 12.41 -17.13
C GLU A 240 -10.68 12.65 -18.64
N THR A 241 -10.57 11.57 -19.40
CA THR A 241 -10.61 11.63 -20.86
C THR A 241 -11.81 10.84 -21.34
N PRO A 242 -12.67 11.43 -22.19
CA PRO A 242 -13.89 10.79 -22.72
C PRO A 242 -13.59 9.51 -23.50
#